data_a3108b74fb26365e1a3758dc241bc037
#
_entry.id   a3108b74fb26365e1a3758dc241bc037
#
_cell.length_a   1.000
_cell.length_b   1.000
_cell.length_c   1.000
_cell.angle_alpha   90.00
_cell.angle_beta   90.00
_cell.angle_gamma   90.00
#
_symmetry.space_group_name_H-M   'P 1'
#
loop_
_entity.id
_entity.type
_entity.pdbx_description
1 polymer ?
#
loop_
_entity_poly.entity_id
_entity_poly.type
_entity_poly.pdbx_seq_one_letter_code
_entity_poly.pdbx_strand_id
1 'polypeptide(L)'
;MLLNSLVELDRAHLIHPVASYRGHEKAGVRVLASGKGARVRDAAGHELVDGFAGLWCVNAGYGQDKIIEAAARQLRELPYATGYFGLGSEPAIRLASELADRAPGDLNHVYFTLGGSDAVDSTVRFIRYYHHSLGKPENCLLYTSPSPRDQRGS
;
A
#
# COMPACT_ATOMS: atom_id res chain seq x y z
N MET A 1 4.94 -27.16 -10.63
CA MET A 1 4.15 -27.28 -9.40
C MET A 1 2.69 -27.31 -9.79
N LEU A 2 1.93 -28.32 -9.38
CA LEU A 2 0.52 -28.45 -9.77
C LEU A 2 -0.31 -27.39 -9.02
N LEU A 3 -1.32 -26.82 -9.69
CA LEU A 3 -2.23 -25.81 -9.10
C LEU A 3 -2.82 -26.26 -7.76
N ASN A 4 -3.22 -27.53 -7.65
CA ASN A 4 -3.76 -28.10 -6.42
C ASN A 4 -2.78 -27.98 -5.23
N SER A 5 -1.47 -28.17 -5.47
CA SER A 5 -0.46 -28.02 -4.41
C SER A 5 -0.31 -26.57 -3.89
N LEU A 6 -0.51 -25.57 -4.75
CA LEU A 6 -0.51 -24.17 -4.32
C LEU A 6 -1.71 -23.81 -3.45
N VAL A 7 -2.89 -24.34 -3.80
CA VAL A 7 -4.11 -24.13 -3.00
C VAL A 7 -4.01 -24.85 -1.65
N GLU A 8 -3.38 -26.02 -1.59
CA GLU A 8 -3.13 -26.73 -0.34
C GLU A 8 -2.13 -26.01 0.55
N LEU A 9 -1.04 -25.50 -0.01
CA LEU A 9 -0.06 -24.69 0.73
C LEU A 9 -0.67 -23.40 1.26
N ASP A 10 -1.49 -22.76 0.47
CA ASP A 10 -2.21 -21.55 0.88
C ASP A 10 -3.13 -21.83 2.08
N ARG A 11 -3.94 -22.88 2.01
CA ARG A 11 -4.82 -23.28 3.13
C ARG A 11 -4.06 -23.60 4.41
N ALA A 12 -2.89 -24.21 4.27
CA ALA A 12 -2.09 -24.65 5.42
C ALA A 12 -1.31 -23.50 6.10
N HIS A 13 -0.96 -22.45 5.36
CA HIS A 13 0.06 -21.51 5.83
C HIS A 13 -0.30 -20.04 5.67
N LEU A 14 -1.29 -19.66 4.84
CA LEU A 14 -1.58 -18.26 4.54
C LEU A 14 -2.92 -17.80 5.13
N ILE A 15 -2.88 -16.74 5.92
CA ILE A 15 -4.08 -16.08 6.44
C ILE A 15 -4.43 -14.91 5.53
N HIS A 16 -5.61 -14.95 4.92
CA HIS A 16 -6.12 -13.88 4.07
C HIS A 16 -6.88 -12.82 4.87
N PRO A 17 -6.54 -11.52 4.72
CA PRO A 17 -7.31 -10.45 5.33
C PRO A 17 -8.71 -10.38 4.70
N VAL A 18 -9.71 -9.99 5.51
CA VAL A 18 -11.10 -9.77 5.05
C VAL A 18 -11.74 -11.00 4.38
N ALA A 19 -11.26 -12.20 4.67
CA ALA A 19 -11.81 -13.45 4.15
C ALA A 19 -12.59 -14.19 5.23
N SER A 20 -13.68 -14.88 4.82
CA SER A 20 -14.34 -15.86 5.68
C SER A 20 -13.48 -17.12 5.76
N TYR A 21 -12.92 -17.42 6.93
CA TYR A 21 -12.09 -18.61 7.12
C TYR A 21 -12.79 -19.89 6.64
N ARG A 22 -14.06 -20.13 7.06
CA ARG A 22 -14.83 -21.29 6.63
C ARG A 22 -15.13 -21.32 5.13
N GLY A 23 -15.32 -20.14 4.52
CA GLY A 23 -15.48 -20.01 3.08
C GLY A 23 -14.19 -20.36 2.34
N HIS A 24 -13.07 -19.87 2.83
CA HIS A 24 -11.74 -20.14 2.29
C HIS A 24 -11.36 -21.63 2.38
N GLU A 25 -11.63 -22.28 3.52
CA GLU A 25 -11.40 -23.74 3.67
C GLU A 25 -12.15 -24.56 2.62
N LYS A 26 -13.39 -24.16 2.29
CA LYS A 26 -14.23 -24.88 1.31
C LYS A 26 -13.83 -24.58 -0.13
N ALA A 27 -13.73 -23.31 -0.49
CA ALA A 27 -13.54 -22.86 -1.86
C ALA A 27 -12.07 -22.86 -2.29
N GLY A 28 -11.13 -22.71 -1.34
CA GLY A 28 -9.73 -22.41 -1.63
C GLY A 28 -9.53 -21.01 -2.16
N VAL A 29 -8.30 -20.72 -2.58
CA VAL A 29 -7.88 -19.45 -3.16
C VAL A 29 -7.87 -19.50 -4.68
N ARG A 30 -8.19 -18.39 -5.33
CA ARG A 30 -7.90 -18.21 -6.75
C ARG A 30 -6.47 -17.69 -6.89
N VAL A 31 -5.57 -18.52 -7.40
CA VAL A 31 -4.16 -18.18 -7.58
C VAL A 31 -4.00 -17.32 -8.84
N LEU A 32 -3.65 -16.05 -8.70
CA LEU A 32 -3.33 -15.17 -9.82
C LEU A 32 -1.89 -15.45 -10.29
N ALA A 33 -1.68 -15.59 -11.60
CA ALA A 33 -0.40 -15.99 -12.18
C ALA A 33 0.26 -14.87 -13.00
N SER A 34 -0.51 -14.01 -13.65
CA SER A 34 0.01 -12.92 -14.47
C SER A 34 -1.00 -11.77 -14.60
N GLY A 35 -0.50 -10.60 -15.04
CA GLY A 35 -1.35 -9.45 -15.31
C GLY A 35 -0.78 -8.56 -16.40
N LYS A 36 -1.64 -7.93 -17.20
CA LYS A 36 -1.28 -6.93 -18.20
C LYS A 36 -2.39 -5.89 -18.38
N GLY A 37 -2.05 -4.62 -18.31
CA GLY A 37 -3.04 -3.55 -18.32
C GLY A 37 -4.06 -3.71 -17.19
N ALA A 38 -5.36 -3.76 -17.53
CA ALA A 38 -6.44 -3.97 -16.57
C ALA A 38 -6.88 -5.45 -16.46
N ARG A 39 -6.08 -6.40 -16.95
CA ARG A 39 -6.44 -7.82 -16.97
C ARG A 39 -5.46 -8.64 -16.16
N VAL A 40 -5.99 -9.63 -15.45
CA VAL A 40 -5.22 -10.65 -14.74
C VAL A 40 -5.62 -12.03 -15.23
N ARG A 41 -4.69 -12.98 -15.15
CA ARG A 41 -4.93 -14.38 -15.48
C ARG A 41 -4.64 -15.23 -14.25
N ASP A 42 -5.55 -16.12 -13.94
CA ASP A 42 -5.35 -17.08 -12.88
C ASP A 42 -4.49 -18.30 -13.34
N ALA A 43 -4.05 -19.09 -12.39
CA ALA A 43 -3.22 -20.26 -12.66
C ALA A 43 -4.01 -21.41 -13.37
N ALA A 44 -5.33 -21.32 -13.44
CA ALA A 44 -6.16 -22.22 -14.24
C ALA A 44 -6.32 -21.74 -15.69
N GLY A 45 -5.80 -20.54 -16.03
CA GLY A 45 -5.83 -19.97 -17.37
C GLY A 45 -7.00 -19.02 -17.64
N HIS A 46 -7.89 -18.78 -16.68
CA HIS A 46 -8.99 -17.84 -16.86
C HIS A 46 -8.50 -16.41 -16.83
N GLU A 47 -8.98 -15.62 -17.77
CA GLU A 47 -8.73 -14.19 -17.83
C GLU A 47 -9.86 -13.41 -17.15
N LEU A 48 -9.50 -12.42 -16.34
CA LEU A 48 -10.39 -11.59 -15.54
C LEU A 48 -10.06 -10.11 -15.76
N VAL A 49 -11.06 -9.26 -15.74
CA VAL A 49 -10.85 -7.80 -15.65
C VAL A 49 -10.68 -7.43 -14.19
N ASP A 50 -9.56 -6.79 -13.87
CA ASP A 50 -9.33 -6.23 -12.53
C ASP A 50 -9.89 -4.82 -12.44
N GLY A 51 -11.20 -4.70 -12.19
CA GLY A 51 -11.86 -3.42 -11.96
C GLY A 51 -11.55 -2.77 -10.61
N PHE A 52 -10.75 -3.42 -9.79
CA PHE A 52 -10.39 -2.98 -8.43
C PHE A 52 -8.93 -2.50 -8.32
N ALA A 53 -8.19 -2.58 -9.44
CA ALA A 53 -6.78 -2.19 -9.54
C ALA A 53 -5.90 -2.78 -8.41
N GLY A 54 -6.06 -4.07 -8.13
CA GLY A 54 -5.35 -4.74 -7.05
C GLY A 54 -5.58 -4.12 -5.68
N LEU A 55 -6.79 -3.65 -5.39
CA LEU A 55 -7.16 -2.84 -4.21
C LEU A 55 -6.43 -1.50 -4.19
N TRP A 56 -6.57 -0.74 -5.31
CA TRP A 56 -5.99 0.61 -5.53
C TRP A 56 -4.46 0.66 -5.61
N CYS A 57 -3.79 -0.47 -5.75
CA CYS A 57 -2.33 -0.54 -5.77
C CYS A 57 -1.75 -0.54 -7.19
N VAL A 58 -2.55 -0.82 -8.22
CA VAL A 58 -2.11 -0.97 -9.62
C VAL A 58 -2.84 0.03 -10.52
N ASN A 59 -2.88 1.29 -10.13
CA ASN A 59 -3.65 2.34 -10.83
C ASN A 59 -3.16 2.61 -12.26
N ALA A 60 -1.86 2.38 -12.52
CA ALA A 60 -1.29 2.48 -13.86
C ALA A 60 -1.50 1.23 -14.72
N GLY A 61 -2.06 0.15 -14.15
CA GLY A 61 -2.19 -1.16 -14.77
C GLY A 61 -0.96 -2.04 -14.61
N TYR A 62 -1.16 -3.33 -14.84
CA TYR A 62 -0.11 -4.35 -14.75
C TYR A 62 0.85 -4.28 -15.94
N GLY A 63 2.11 -4.68 -15.76
CA GLY A 63 3.07 -4.86 -16.83
C GLY A 63 3.48 -3.56 -17.52
N GLN A 64 3.65 -2.48 -16.76
CA GLN A 64 4.14 -1.19 -17.25
C GLN A 64 5.67 -1.21 -17.39
N ASP A 65 6.17 -1.45 -18.60
CA ASP A 65 7.60 -1.65 -18.89
C ASP A 65 8.46 -0.50 -18.37
N LYS A 66 8.05 0.75 -18.57
CA LYS A 66 8.79 1.93 -18.06
C LYS A 66 8.96 1.93 -16.54
N ILE A 67 7.93 1.51 -15.79
CA ILE A 67 7.97 1.42 -14.33
C ILE A 67 8.88 0.26 -13.92
N ILE A 68 8.72 -0.90 -14.56
CA ILE A 68 9.53 -2.10 -14.31
C ILE A 68 11.01 -1.82 -14.55
N GLU A 69 11.36 -1.23 -15.66
CA GLU A 69 12.74 -0.89 -16.03
C GLU A 69 13.35 0.16 -15.06
N ALA A 70 12.58 1.18 -14.69
CA ALA A 70 13.03 2.18 -13.72
C ALA A 70 13.32 1.55 -12.36
N ALA A 71 12.41 0.70 -11.86
CA ALA A 71 12.58 -0.03 -10.61
C ALA A 71 13.78 -0.99 -10.68
N ALA A 72 13.92 -1.76 -11.77
CA ALA A 72 15.03 -2.69 -11.95
C ALA A 72 16.39 -1.98 -12.01
N ARG A 73 16.46 -0.83 -12.68
CA ARG A 73 17.66 0.01 -12.71
C ARG A 73 18.04 0.50 -11.32
N GLN A 74 17.06 1.07 -10.59
CA GLN A 74 17.30 1.58 -9.24
C GLN A 74 17.73 0.48 -8.27
N LEU A 75 17.13 -0.72 -8.35
CA LEU A 75 17.51 -1.86 -7.53
C LEU A 75 18.95 -2.35 -7.80
N ARG A 76 19.46 -2.20 -9.02
CA ARG A 76 20.85 -2.53 -9.34
C ARG A 76 21.84 -1.47 -8.85
N GLU A 77 21.43 -0.21 -8.87
CA GLU A 77 22.29 0.92 -8.49
C GLU A 77 22.32 1.10 -6.97
N LEU A 78 21.17 1.23 -6.33
CA LEU A 78 21.05 1.38 -4.89
C LEU A 78 19.70 0.78 -4.44
N PRO A 79 19.68 -0.49 -4.00
CA PRO A 79 18.43 -1.18 -3.64
C PRO A 79 17.80 -0.67 -2.34
N TYR A 80 18.61 -0.08 -1.46
CA TYR A 80 18.15 0.46 -0.18
C TYR A 80 19.04 1.62 0.27
N ALA A 81 18.41 2.63 0.84
CA ALA A 81 19.10 3.68 1.60
C ALA A 81 18.29 4.01 2.86
N THR A 82 18.97 4.10 4.00
CA THR A 82 18.32 4.57 5.23
C THR A 82 18.03 6.07 5.13
N GLY A 83 16.89 6.51 5.69
CA GLY A 83 16.58 7.95 5.89
C GLY A 83 17.09 8.50 7.23
N TYR A 84 17.79 7.68 8.04
CA TYR A 84 18.34 8.12 9.32
C TYR A 84 19.73 8.77 9.15
N PHE A 85 20.17 9.48 10.17
CA PHE A 85 21.53 10.04 10.28
C PHE A 85 21.93 11.01 9.18
N GLY A 86 20.95 11.70 8.58
CA GLY A 86 21.21 12.66 7.51
C GLY A 86 21.50 12.00 6.14
N LEU A 87 21.20 10.73 5.99
CA LEU A 87 21.29 10.02 4.72
C LEU A 87 19.96 10.09 3.98
N GLY A 88 20.00 10.03 2.66
CA GLY A 88 18.81 10.04 1.80
C GLY A 88 19.12 9.43 0.44
N SER A 89 18.08 9.07 -0.32
CA SER A 89 18.22 8.60 -1.69
C SER A 89 17.67 9.62 -2.68
N GLU A 90 18.32 9.76 -3.82
CA GLU A 90 17.89 10.70 -4.86
C GLU A 90 16.43 10.50 -5.30
N PRO A 91 15.93 9.27 -5.55
CA PRO A 91 14.54 9.07 -5.94
C PRO A 91 13.53 9.56 -4.87
N ALA A 92 13.80 9.32 -3.59
CA ALA A 92 12.92 9.78 -2.52
C ALA A 92 12.90 11.31 -2.41
N ILE A 93 14.06 11.95 -2.53
CA ILE A 93 14.19 13.43 -2.48
C ILE A 93 13.42 14.06 -3.65
N ARG A 94 13.61 13.55 -4.87
CA ARG A 94 12.90 14.03 -6.07
C ARG A 94 11.38 13.83 -5.94
N LEU A 95 10.94 12.67 -5.48
CA LEU A 95 9.52 12.40 -5.29
C LEU A 95 8.91 13.32 -4.23
N ALA A 96 9.62 13.60 -3.14
CA ALA A 96 9.16 14.54 -2.12
C ALA A 96 8.95 15.94 -2.69
N SER A 97 9.89 16.44 -3.52
CA SER A 97 9.76 17.72 -4.21
C SER A 97 8.56 17.75 -5.15
N GLU A 98 8.40 16.73 -5.99
CA GLU A 98 7.26 16.60 -6.92
C GLU A 98 5.90 16.56 -6.20
N LEU A 99 5.84 15.93 -5.03
CA LEU A 99 4.62 15.89 -4.22
C LEU A 99 4.33 17.22 -3.56
N ALA A 100 5.35 17.90 -3.04
CA ALA A 100 5.22 19.23 -2.46
C ALA A 100 4.69 20.25 -3.48
N ASP A 101 5.19 20.22 -4.71
CA ASP A 101 4.72 21.09 -5.80
C ASP A 101 3.24 20.89 -6.18
N ARG A 102 2.68 19.72 -5.86
CA ARG A 102 1.27 19.35 -6.15
C ARG A 102 0.37 19.41 -4.92
N ALA A 103 0.94 19.55 -3.74
CA ALA A 103 0.18 19.61 -2.50
C ALA A 103 -0.57 20.93 -2.37
N PRO A 104 -1.75 20.97 -1.75
CA PRO A 104 -2.51 22.19 -1.56
C PRO A 104 -1.87 23.09 -0.50
N GLY A 105 -2.01 24.41 -0.70
CA GLY A 105 -1.56 25.42 0.27
C GLY A 105 -0.05 25.44 0.42
N ASP A 106 0.43 25.39 1.65
CA ASP A 106 1.85 25.43 2.05
C ASP A 106 2.40 24.07 2.53
N LEU A 107 1.74 22.98 2.18
CA LEU A 107 2.17 21.63 2.51
C LEU A 107 3.39 21.23 1.66
N ASN A 108 4.58 21.53 2.14
CA ASN A 108 5.83 21.39 1.40
C ASN A 108 6.83 20.39 2.01
N HIS A 109 6.40 19.59 2.99
CA HIS A 109 7.19 18.52 3.59
C HIS A 109 6.48 17.19 3.47
N VAL A 110 7.22 16.16 3.10
CA VAL A 110 6.70 14.82 2.85
C VAL A 110 7.36 13.81 3.78
N TYR A 111 6.55 13.00 4.44
CA TYR A 111 7.00 11.85 5.23
C TYR A 111 6.46 10.57 4.60
N PHE A 112 7.35 9.74 4.09
CA PHE A 112 6.99 8.47 3.47
C PHE A 112 6.74 7.39 4.51
N THR A 113 5.67 6.62 4.30
CA THR A 113 5.28 5.47 5.13
C THR A 113 5.02 4.25 4.26
N LEU A 114 4.80 3.09 4.89
CA LEU A 114 4.54 1.83 4.17
C LEU A 114 3.11 1.72 3.64
N GLY A 115 2.17 2.45 4.22
CA GLY A 115 0.78 2.40 3.81
C GLY A 115 -0.10 3.42 4.54
N GLY A 116 -1.40 3.45 4.19
CA GLY A 116 -2.35 4.43 4.74
C GLY A 116 -2.50 4.38 6.26
N SER A 117 -2.52 3.19 6.85
CA SER A 117 -2.62 3.03 8.30
C SER A 117 -1.40 3.60 9.02
N ASP A 118 -0.21 3.35 8.50
CA ASP A 118 1.03 3.91 9.06
C ASP A 118 1.09 5.43 8.90
N ALA A 119 0.55 5.95 7.79
CA ALA A 119 0.45 7.39 7.56
C ALA A 119 -0.47 8.05 8.59
N VAL A 120 -1.64 7.45 8.86
CA VAL A 120 -2.59 7.95 9.87
C VAL A 120 -1.97 7.89 11.26
N ASP A 121 -1.37 6.77 11.67
CA ASP A 121 -0.71 6.64 12.97
C ASP A 121 0.42 7.67 13.15
N SER A 122 1.24 7.84 12.12
CA SER A 122 2.30 8.86 12.10
C SER A 122 1.74 10.28 12.22
N THR A 123 0.65 10.58 11.52
CA THR A 123 -0.03 11.88 11.58
C THR A 123 -0.54 12.18 12.99
N VAL A 124 -1.14 11.19 13.66
CA VAL A 124 -1.58 11.33 15.07
C VAL A 124 -0.40 11.71 15.96
N ARG A 125 0.74 11.03 15.80
CA ARG A 125 1.95 11.30 16.59
C ARG A 125 2.52 12.68 16.31
N PHE A 126 2.57 13.10 15.04
CA PHE A 126 3.02 14.45 14.66
C PHE A 126 2.14 15.54 15.24
N ILE A 127 0.81 15.40 15.18
CA ILE A 127 -0.14 16.36 15.75
C ILE A 127 0.07 16.48 17.26
N ARG A 128 0.18 15.34 17.97
CA ARG A 128 0.41 15.34 19.42
C ARG A 128 1.74 16.02 19.78
N TYR A 129 2.81 15.69 19.06
CA TYR A 129 4.12 16.30 19.29
C TYR A 129 4.10 17.78 19.01
N TYR A 130 3.46 18.22 17.94
CA TYR A 130 3.28 19.63 17.58
C TYR A 130 2.56 20.41 18.68
N HIS A 131 1.41 19.96 19.14
CA HIS A 131 0.66 20.61 20.21
C HIS A 131 1.43 20.61 21.53
N HIS A 132 2.12 19.54 21.85
CA HIS A 132 2.97 19.48 23.04
C HIS A 132 4.12 20.52 22.96
N SER A 133 4.76 20.68 21.83
CA SER A 133 5.85 21.66 21.62
C SER A 133 5.36 23.12 21.72
N LEU A 134 4.07 23.35 21.45
CA LEU A 134 3.42 24.66 21.64
C LEU A 134 2.90 24.89 23.07
N GLY A 135 3.16 23.99 24.03
CA GLY A 135 2.65 24.08 25.39
C GLY A 135 1.15 23.84 25.53
N LYS A 136 0.52 23.13 24.57
CA LYS A 136 -0.91 22.81 24.52
C LYS A 136 -1.14 21.29 24.48
N PRO A 137 -0.66 20.52 25.48
CA PRO A 137 -0.75 19.05 25.46
C PRO A 137 -2.18 18.53 25.53
N GLU A 138 -3.14 19.34 26.00
CA GLU A 138 -4.57 19.02 26.06
C GLU A 138 -5.25 19.04 24.69
N ASN A 139 -4.68 19.68 23.66
CA ASN A 139 -5.17 19.70 22.30
C ASN A 139 -4.86 18.36 21.57
N CYS A 140 -5.21 17.26 22.20
CA CYS A 140 -4.85 15.91 21.76
C CYS A 140 -6.07 15.08 21.33
N LEU A 141 -7.26 15.69 21.25
CA LEU A 141 -8.47 14.97 20.86
C LEU A 141 -8.50 14.79 19.35
N LEU A 142 -8.37 13.54 18.91
CA LEU A 142 -8.64 13.13 17.54
C LEU A 142 -10.13 12.77 17.43
N TYR A 143 -10.86 13.60 16.70
CA TYR A 143 -12.20 13.20 16.25
C TYR A 143 -12.01 12.33 15.00
N THR A 144 -12.34 11.06 15.10
CA THR A 144 -12.54 10.22 13.91
C THR A 144 -13.83 10.68 13.26
N SER A 145 -13.77 11.30 12.09
CA SER A 145 -14.98 11.42 11.28
C SER A 145 -15.45 9.99 10.95
N PRO A 146 -16.76 9.71 11.05
CA PRO A 146 -17.29 8.39 10.73
C PRO A 146 -16.92 8.07 9.29
N SER A 147 -16.10 7.05 9.11
CA SER A 147 -15.78 6.51 7.80
C SER A 147 -17.03 5.86 7.20
N PRO A 148 -17.25 5.90 5.88
CA PRO A 148 -18.29 5.09 5.24
C PRO A 148 -18.20 3.60 5.58
N ARG A 149 -17.05 3.12 6.06
CA ARG A 149 -16.86 1.76 6.56
C ARG A 149 -17.50 1.53 7.93
N ASP A 150 -17.58 2.57 8.75
CA ASP A 150 -18.12 2.47 10.11
C ASP A 150 -19.66 2.51 10.13
N GLN A 151 -20.28 2.92 9.02
CA GLN A 151 -21.73 2.99 8.85
C GLN A 151 -22.39 1.62 8.54
N ARG A 152 -21.64 0.54 8.49
CA ARG A 152 -22.13 -0.82 8.22
C ARG A 152 -22.42 -1.63 9.49
N GLY A 153 -22.90 -1.00 10.54
CA GLY A 153 -23.12 -1.66 11.83
C GLY A 153 -24.37 -1.21 12.55
N SER A 154 -25.52 -1.21 11.89
CA SER A 154 -26.83 -1.19 12.58
C SER A 154 -27.83 -2.03 11.82
#